data_27d050636ffe0fdfef743e9a019fbef2
#
_entry.id   27d050636ffe0fdfef743e9a019fbef2
#
_cell.length_a   1.000
_cell.length_b   1.000
_cell.length_c   1.000
_cell.angle_alpha   90.00
_cell.angle_beta   90.00
_cell.angle_gamma   90.00
#
_symmetry.space_group_name_H-M   'P 1'
#
loop_
_entity.id
_entity.type
_entity.pdbx_description
1 polymer ?
#
loop_
_entity_poly.entity_id
_entity_poly.type
_entity_poly.pdbx_seq_one_letter_code
_entity_poly.pdbx_strand_id
1 'polypeptide(L)'
;MRLHEGRSRKISNQVIRCRQNGTMRHPVQPAPSPSGVPSAAALRALDRRDPALARARRRVAAFPGFPVPGQAGSHFHALARSIIYQQLAGAAAKTIHDRVRNLTPGRRFPRPEEVAAISDARLRGAGLSAAKLASLRDLSDRVLTRLLPLTAISRLPDEGVIERLVEVRGIGPWTAQMFLMFRLGRLDVLAPGDLGLQEGMRRLDGLEERPGPRELQTRGERWAPLRSVAAWVLWRLTEE
;
A
#
# COMPACT_ATOMS: atom_id res chain seq x y z
N MET A 1 46.88 -35.25 -39.01
CA MET A 1 45.97 -36.17 -39.76
C MET A 1 44.66 -36.26 -38.96
N ARG A 2 43.54 -36.00 -39.64
CA ARG A 2 42.12 -36.06 -39.25
C ARG A 2 41.58 -34.88 -38.43
N LEU A 3 40.90 -34.05 -39.19
CA LEU A 3 39.86 -33.05 -38.85
C LEU A 3 38.64 -33.73 -38.22
N HIS A 4 38.03 -33.12 -37.23
CA HIS A 4 36.61 -33.35 -36.92
C HIS A 4 35.86 -32.04 -36.83
N GLU A 5 34.92 -31.94 -37.77
CA GLU A 5 34.01 -30.81 -37.99
C GLU A 5 33.05 -30.63 -36.82
N GLY A 6 32.88 -29.36 -36.45
CA GLY A 6 31.85 -28.89 -35.54
C GLY A 6 30.48 -28.80 -36.21
N ARG A 7 29.47 -29.37 -35.59
CA ARG A 7 28.06 -29.17 -35.96
C ARG A 7 27.48 -27.96 -35.21
N SER A 8 27.29 -26.91 -35.97
CA SER A 8 26.46 -25.77 -35.56
C SER A 8 25.00 -26.19 -35.49
N ARG A 9 24.37 -26.14 -34.29
CA ARG A 9 22.93 -26.31 -34.14
C ARG A 9 22.27 -24.96 -34.26
N LYS A 10 21.57 -24.70 -35.35
CA LYS A 10 20.60 -23.62 -35.52
C LYS A 10 19.44 -23.88 -34.56
N ILE A 11 19.23 -22.96 -33.61
CA ILE A 11 18.02 -22.91 -32.81
C ILE A 11 17.02 -22.07 -33.59
N SER A 12 16.00 -22.74 -34.12
CA SER A 12 14.87 -22.10 -34.79
C SER A 12 14.01 -21.35 -33.79
N ASN A 13 13.87 -20.06 -33.99
CA ASN A 13 12.88 -19.24 -33.32
C ASN A 13 11.46 -19.65 -33.78
N GLN A 14 10.80 -20.48 -33.01
CA GLN A 14 9.36 -20.69 -33.15
C GLN A 14 8.65 -19.66 -32.31
N VAL A 15 8.19 -18.60 -32.97
CA VAL A 15 7.26 -17.62 -32.39
C VAL A 15 5.90 -18.31 -32.24
N ILE A 16 5.59 -18.70 -31.00
CA ILE A 16 4.25 -19.17 -30.64
C ILE A 16 3.34 -17.96 -30.58
N ARG A 17 2.54 -17.77 -31.60
CA ARG A 17 1.39 -16.84 -31.59
C ARG A 17 0.32 -17.42 -30.69
N CYS A 18 0.29 -17.01 -29.42
CA CYS A 18 -0.89 -17.15 -28.60
C CYS A 18 -1.99 -16.21 -29.12
N ARG A 19 -3.02 -16.78 -29.70
CA ARG A 19 -4.26 -16.04 -30.01
C ARG A 19 -4.91 -15.67 -28.70
N GLN A 20 -4.93 -14.37 -28.41
CA GLN A 20 -5.77 -13.76 -27.38
C GLN A 20 -7.22 -13.81 -27.85
N ASN A 21 -8.08 -14.52 -27.17
CA ASN A 21 -9.51 -14.25 -27.11
C ASN A 21 -10.02 -14.71 -25.76
N GLY A 22 -10.39 -13.76 -24.94
CA GLY A 22 -10.99 -13.97 -23.63
C GLY A 22 -10.73 -12.79 -22.72
N THR A 23 -11.29 -11.60 -23.05
CA THR A 23 -11.35 -10.49 -22.10
C THR A 23 -12.24 -10.89 -20.94
N MET A 24 -11.62 -11.40 -19.86
CA MET A 24 -12.29 -11.41 -18.57
C MET A 24 -12.55 -9.96 -18.19
N ARG A 25 -13.80 -9.53 -18.30
CA ARG A 25 -14.26 -8.26 -17.74
C ARG A 25 -14.18 -8.40 -16.23
N HIS A 26 -13.13 -7.86 -15.61
CA HIS A 26 -13.14 -7.63 -14.18
C HIS A 26 -14.36 -6.75 -13.85
N PRO A 27 -15.15 -7.08 -12.80
CA PRO A 27 -16.26 -6.23 -12.41
C PRO A 27 -15.69 -4.84 -12.12
N VAL A 28 -16.24 -3.84 -12.82
CA VAL A 28 -15.88 -2.42 -12.59
C VAL A 28 -16.20 -2.12 -11.14
N GLN A 29 -15.15 -1.91 -10.33
CA GLN A 29 -15.36 -1.51 -8.95
C GLN A 29 -16.11 -0.18 -8.94
N PRO A 30 -17.20 -0.05 -8.15
CA PRO A 30 -17.88 1.22 -8.04
C PRO A 30 -16.88 2.27 -7.55
N ALA A 31 -16.88 3.44 -8.20
CA ALA A 31 -16.03 4.55 -7.81
C ALA A 31 -16.14 4.76 -6.28
N PRO A 32 -15.01 4.88 -5.56
CA PRO A 32 -15.05 5.03 -4.11
C PRO A 32 -15.84 6.28 -3.75
N SER A 33 -16.68 6.19 -2.71
CA SER A 33 -17.31 7.39 -2.18
C SER A 33 -16.22 8.40 -1.76
N PRO A 34 -16.39 9.71 -2.04
CA PRO A 34 -15.36 10.72 -1.78
C PRO A 34 -14.86 10.76 -0.32
N SER A 35 -15.66 10.28 0.62
CA SER A 35 -15.35 10.29 2.06
C SER A 35 -14.78 8.96 2.59
N GLY A 36 -14.71 7.90 1.77
CA GLY A 36 -14.28 6.57 2.24
C GLY A 36 -15.10 6.03 3.43
N VAL A 37 -16.32 6.51 3.59
CA VAL A 37 -17.25 6.05 4.63
C VAL A 37 -18.25 5.09 4.00
N PRO A 38 -18.34 3.84 4.47
CA PRO A 38 -19.29 2.88 3.93
C PRO A 38 -20.72 3.27 4.27
N SER A 39 -21.67 3.03 3.37
CA SER A 39 -23.07 3.23 3.65
C SER A 39 -23.57 2.26 4.72
N ALA A 40 -24.62 2.66 5.47
CA ALA A 40 -25.25 1.79 6.45
C ALA A 40 -25.78 0.48 5.82
N ALA A 41 -26.24 0.53 4.58
CA ALA A 41 -26.69 -0.65 3.83
C ALA A 41 -25.51 -1.62 3.54
N ALA A 42 -24.35 -1.09 3.12
CA ALA A 42 -23.14 -1.88 2.88
C ALA A 42 -22.63 -2.53 4.17
N LEU A 43 -22.64 -1.80 5.31
CA LEU A 43 -22.28 -2.36 6.60
C LEU A 43 -23.23 -3.47 7.03
N ARG A 44 -24.55 -3.30 6.87
CA ARG A 44 -25.50 -4.38 7.16
C ARG A 44 -25.29 -5.60 6.25
N ALA A 45 -24.90 -5.40 5.00
CA ALA A 45 -24.57 -6.50 4.10
C ALA A 45 -23.30 -7.25 4.53
N LEU A 46 -22.28 -6.53 4.99
CA LEU A 46 -21.05 -7.12 5.58
C LEU A 46 -21.41 -7.93 6.83
N ASP A 47 -22.19 -7.35 7.75
CA ASP A 47 -22.62 -8.00 9.00
C ASP A 47 -23.38 -9.32 8.75
N ARG A 48 -24.24 -9.39 7.71
CA ARG A 48 -24.93 -10.63 7.34
C ARG A 48 -23.99 -11.70 6.79
N ARG A 49 -22.96 -11.30 6.02
CA ARG A 49 -21.98 -12.23 5.43
C ARG A 49 -21.02 -12.78 6.45
N ASP A 50 -20.72 -12.02 7.49
CA ASP A 50 -19.79 -12.40 8.55
C ASP A 50 -20.29 -11.99 9.93
N PRO A 51 -21.10 -12.84 10.58
CA PRO A 51 -21.62 -12.58 11.93
C PRO A 51 -20.51 -12.47 13.01
N ALA A 52 -19.36 -13.14 12.83
CA ALA A 52 -18.23 -13.03 13.75
C ALA A 52 -17.61 -11.63 13.69
N LEU A 53 -17.32 -11.16 12.48
CA LEU A 53 -16.85 -9.79 12.24
C LEU A 53 -17.86 -8.75 12.73
N ALA A 54 -19.17 -9.00 12.54
CA ALA A 54 -20.23 -8.10 13.00
C ALA A 54 -20.22 -7.95 14.53
N ARG A 55 -20.02 -9.06 15.28
CA ARG A 55 -19.88 -9.01 16.75
C ARG A 55 -18.64 -8.24 17.17
N ALA A 56 -17.49 -8.52 16.53
CA ALA A 56 -16.24 -7.82 16.81
C ALA A 56 -16.36 -6.30 16.53
N ARG A 57 -16.93 -5.93 15.38
CA ARG A 57 -17.13 -4.52 14.97
C ARG A 57 -17.95 -3.71 15.98
N ARG A 58 -18.88 -4.33 16.70
CA ARG A 58 -19.67 -3.66 17.75
C ARG A 58 -18.92 -3.45 19.05
N ARG A 59 -17.82 -4.21 19.29
CA ARG A 59 -17.02 -4.15 20.52
C ARG A 59 -15.85 -3.16 20.39
N VAL A 60 -15.27 -3.05 19.20
CA VAL A 60 -14.11 -2.20 18.95
C VAL A 60 -14.51 -0.77 18.61
N ALA A 61 -13.53 0.14 18.61
CA ALA A 61 -13.72 1.52 18.18
C ALA A 61 -14.30 1.57 16.76
N ALA A 62 -15.29 2.46 16.57
CA ALA A 62 -15.97 2.63 15.29
C ALA A 62 -14.99 2.96 14.15
N PHE A 63 -15.28 2.45 12.96
CA PHE A 63 -14.51 2.79 11.76
C PHE A 63 -14.63 4.29 11.46
N PRO A 64 -13.53 5.05 11.44
CA PRO A 64 -13.57 6.51 11.33
C PRO A 64 -13.81 7.01 9.89
N GLY A 65 -13.81 6.10 8.92
CA GLY A 65 -13.69 6.43 7.50
C GLY A 65 -12.24 6.58 7.06
N PHE A 66 -12.00 6.41 5.76
CA PHE A 66 -10.71 6.66 5.12
C PHE A 66 -10.87 7.69 4.00
N PRO A 67 -9.88 8.55 3.75
CA PRO A 67 -8.69 8.79 4.58
C PRO A 67 -9.07 9.26 5.98
N VAL A 68 -8.27 8.88 6.98
CA VAL A 68 -8.51 9.31 8.37
C VAL A 68 -8.55 10.84 8.43
N PRO A 69 -9.57 11.46 9.02
CA PRO A 69 -9.66 12.89 9.13
C PRO A 69 -8.39 13.51 9.74
N GLY A 70 -7.96 14.65 9.19
CA GLY A 70 -6.76 15.38 9.67
C GLY A 70 -5.43 14.93 9.04
N GLN A 71 -5.40 13.92 8.17
CA GLN A 71 -4.20 13.59 7.39
C GLN A 71 -3.99 14.61 6.25
N ALA A 72 -3.43 15.78 6.60
CA ALA A 72 -3.08 16.82 5.64
C ALA A 72 -1.83 16.45 4.81
N GLY A 73 -1.66 17.08 3.64
CA GLY A 73 -0.48 16.98 2.80
C GLY A 73 -0.75 16.34 1.44
N SER A 74 0.29 16.33 0.59
CA SER A 74 0.24 15.74 -0.75
C SER A 74 0.41 14.22 -0.72
N HIS A 75 0.13 13.55 -1.84
CA HIS A 75 0.43 12.12 -2.01
C HIS A 75 1.93 11.85 -1.86
N PHE A 76 2.78 12.75 -2.38
CA PHE A 76 4.22 12.68 -2.20
C PHE A 76 4.61 12.68 -0.72
N HIS A 77 4.05 13.61 0.08
CA HIS A 77 4.31 13.66 1.52
C HIS A 77 3.89 12.36 2.23
N ALA A 78 2.73 11.81 1.88
CA ALA A 78 2.26 10.55 2.48
C ALA A 78 3.22 9.38 2.21
N LEU A 79 3.72 9.25 0.98
CA LEU A 79 4.70 8.23 0.60
C LEU A 79 6.07 8.47 1.25
N ALA A 80 6.56 9.72 1.24
CA ALA A 80 7.81 10.10 1.91
C ALA A 80 7.75 9.81 3.42
N ARG A 81 6.61 10.14 4.07
CA ARG A 81 6.36 9.79 5.46
C ARG A 81 6.40 8.27 5.68
N SER A 82 5.76 7.49 4.82
CA SER A 82 5.81 6.02 4.92
C SER A 82 7.25 5.50 4.86
N ILE A 83 8.09 5.99 3.93
CA ILE A 83 9.51 5.64 3.83
C ILE A 83 10.26 5.99 5.12
N ILE A 84 10.06 7.20 5.66
CA ILE A 84 10.74 7.66 6.87
C ILE A 84 10.37 6.80 8.09
N TYR A 85 9.12 6.38 8.20
CA TYR A 85 8.60 5.66 9.35
C TYR A 85 8.90 4.15 9.34
N GLN A 86 9.34 3.56 8.23
CA GLN A 86 9.68 2.13 8.16
C GLN A 86 10.71 1.74 9.23
N GLN A 87 10.45 0.63 9.94
CA GLN A 87 11.37 0.03 10.92
C GLN A 87 11.83 0.97 12.05
N LEU A 88 11.02 1.94 12.42
CA LEU A 88 11.32 2.87 13.52
C LEU A 88 10.16 2.96 14.50
N ALA A 89 10.48 3.18 15.77
CA ALA A 89 9.48 3.59 16.75
C ALA A 89 8.89 4.96 16.36
N GLY A 90 7.60 5.15 16.62
CA GLY A 90 6.86 6.33 16.18
C GLY A 90 7.49 7.67 16.59
N ALA A 91 8.04 7.77 17.80
CA ALA A 91 8.71 8.98 18.30
C ALA A 91 9.99 9.31 17.52
N ALA A 92 10.83 8.30 17.26
CA ALA A 92 12.07 8.46 16.48
C ALA A 92 11.75 8.84 15.02
N ALA A 93 10.79 8.15 14.40
CA ALA A 93 10.34 8.45 13.04
C ALA A 93 9.79 9.89 12.94
N LYS A 94 8.98 10.31 13.92
CA LYS A 94 8.46 11.69 13.99
C LYS A 94 9.57 12.73 14.06
N THR A 95 10.60 12.50 14.88
CA THR A 95 11.75 13.39 15.00
C THR A 95 12.48 13.55 13.66
N ILE A 96 12.75 12.45 12.96
CA ILE A 96 13.41 12.49 11.65
C ILE A 96 12.52 13.20 10.62
N HIS A 97 11.25 12.87 10.58
CA HIS A 97 10.28 13.52 9.69
C HIS A 97 10.24 15.04 9.91
N ASP A 98 10.18 15.48 11.16
CA ASP A 98 10.15 16.92 11.50
C ASP A 98 11.47 17.63 11.13
N ARG A 99 12.61 16.97 11.32
CA ARG A 99 13.91 17.50 10.86
C ARG A 99 13.98 17.63 9.34
N VAL A 100 13.51 16.63 8.58
CA VAL A 100 13.43 16.72 7.11
C VAL A 100 12.50 17.83 6.68
N ARG A 101 11.34 17.97 7.30
CA ARG A 101 10.39 19.08 7.06
C ARG A 101 11.04 20.45 7.25
N ASN A 102 11.88 20.60 8.27
CA ASN A 102 12.53 21.86 8.61
C ASN A 102 13.77 22.18 7.75
N LEU A 103 14.13 21.33 6.78
CA LEU A 103 15.20 21.62 5.82
C LEU A 103 14.83 22.67 4.78
N THR A 104 13.53 22.93 4.61
CA THR A 104 12.99 23.97 3.71
C THR A 104 12.15 24.98 4.49
N PRO A 105 12.04 26.24 4.01
CA PRO A 105 11.17 27.23 4.63
C PRO A 105 9.70 26.82 4.65
N GLY A 106 8.96 27.20 5.69
CA GLY A 106 7.53 26.96 5.83
C GLY A 106 7.18 25.76 6.71
N ARG A 107 5.85 25.52 6.85
CA ARG A 107 5.33 24.47 7.74
C ARG A 107 4.99 23.17 7.03
N ARG A 108 5.11 23.09 5.70
CA ARG A 108 4.83 21.90 4.90
C ARG A 108 6.04 21.00 4.73
N PHE A 109 5.80 19.75 4.43
CA PHE A 109 6.87 18.84 4.00
C PHE A 109 7.41 19.27 2.63
N PRO A 110 8.74 19.14 2.36
CA PRO A 110 9.35 19.53 1.08
C PRO A 110 8.66 18.84 -0.10
N ARG A 111 8.50 19.58 -1.21
CA ARG A 111 8.04 19.05 -2.49
C ARG A 111 9.14 18.22 -3.18
N PRO A 112 8.82 17.43 -4.21
CA PRO A 112 9.85 16.65 -4.93
C PRO A 112 11.04 17.50 -5.39
N GLU A 113 10.79 18.68 -5.97
CA GLU A 113 11.81 19.61 -6.45
C GLU A 113 12.71 20.10 -5.31
N GLU A 114 12.12 20.38 -4.16
CA GLU A 114 12.86 20.84 -2.98
C GLU A 114 13.68 19.69 -2.36
N VAL A 115 13.11 18.47 -2.32
CA VAL A 115 13.89 17.28 -1.90
C VAL A 115 15.07 17.08 -2.84
N ALA A 116 14.89 17.19 -4.15
CA ALA A 116 15.97 17.06 -5.13
C ALA A 116 17.09 18.09 -4.93
N ALA A 117 16.75 19.33 -4.53
CA ALA A 117 17.70 20.43 -4.31
C ALA A 117 18.47 20.34 -2.98
N ILE A 118 17.95 19.60 -1.97
CA ILE A 118 18.66 19.42 -0.69
C ILE A 118 19.82 18.45 -0.87
N SER A 119 21.01 18.79 -0.37
CA SER A 119 22.16 17.88 -0.45
C SER A 119 21.98 16.61 0.39
N ASP A 120 22.63 15.51 -0.03
CA ASP A 120 22.60 14.25 0.70
C ASP A 120 23.13 14.39 2.14
N ALA A 121 24.16 15.22 2.33
CA ALA A 121 24.69 15.50 3.65
C ALA A 121 23.65 16.11 4.60
N ARG A 122 22.82 17.05 4.11
CA ARG A 122 21.74 17.65 4.91
C ARG A 122 20.62 16.65 5.20
N LEU A 123 20.21 15.85 4.22
CA LEU A 123 19.19 14.79 4.42
C LEU A 123 19.70 13.72 5.39
N ARG A 124 20.98 13.32 5.28
CA ARG A 124 21.62 12.41 6.24
C ARG A 124 21.71 13.02 7.64
N GLY A 125 22.07 14.30 7.74
CA GLY A 125 22.10 15.06 9.00
C GLY A 125 20.73 15.18 9.67
N ALA A 126 19.64 15.15 8.91
CA ALA A 126 18.27 15.06 9.45
C ALA A 126 17.94 13.68 10.06
N GLY A 127 18.78 12.66 9.84
CA GLY A 127 18.65 11.32 10.44
C GLY A 127 18.20 10.24 9.45
N LEU A 128 18.17 10.50 8.14
CA LEU A 128 17.84 9.46 7.16
C LEU A 128 18.97 8.44 7.06
N SER A 129 18.64 7.14 7.10
CA SER A 129 19.58 6.08 6.74
C SER A 129 19.92 6.16 5.25
N ALA A 130 21.04 5.55 4.81
CA ALA A 130 21.39 5.50 3.39
C ALA A 130 20.27 4.91 2.52
N ALA A 131 19.62 3.84 3.00
CA ALA A 131 18.50 3.21 2.31
C ALA A 131 17.28 4.14 2.17
N LYS A 132 16.89 4.83 3.26
CA LYS A 132 15.78 5.79 3.23
C LYS A 132 16.07 7.01 2.37
N LEU A 133 17.31 7.50 2.38
CA LEU A 133 17.75 8.57 1.49
C LEU A 133 17.61 8.15 0.03
N ALA A 134 18.12 6.97 -0.34
CA ALA A 134 18.00 6.45 -1.69
C ALA A 134 16.53 6.25 -2.12
N SER A 135 15.68 5.77 -1.21
CA SER A 135 14.24 5.62 -1.48
C SER A 135 13.53 6.96 -1.66
N LEU A 136 13.87 7.97 -0.86
CA LEU A 136 13.30 9.31 -0.99
C LEU A 136 13.74 10.01 -2.28
N ARG A 137 15.01 9.78 -2.71
CA ARG A 137 15.52 10.26 -4.00
C ARG A 137 14.79 9.63 -5.17
N ASP A 138 14.68 8.29 -5.18
CA ASP A 138 13.98 7.57 -6.25
C ASP A 138 12.51 8.01 -6.35
N LEU A 139 11.82 8.16 -5.21
CA LEU A 139 10.46 8.69 -5.18
C LEU A 139 10.39 10.09 -5.81
N SER A 140 11.31 10.99 -5.44
CA SER A 140 11.34 12.36 -5.98
C SER A 140 11.60 12.37 -7.48
N ASP A 141 12.59 11.61 -7.95
CA ASP A 141 12.98 11.54 -9.35
C ASP A 141 11.84 10.98 -10.23
N ARG A 142 11.17 9.91 -9.78
CA ARG A 142 10.03 9.34 -10.49
C ARG A 142 8.86 10.31 -10.61
N VAL A 143 8.62 11.15 -9.59
CA VAL A 143 7.58 12.18 -9.66
C VAL A 143 7.98 13.30 -10.62
N LEU A 144 9.22 13.78 -10.56
CA LEU A 144 9.74 14.84 -11.42
C LEU A 144 9.80 14.43 -12.90
N THR A 145 10.21 13.20 -13.17
CA THR A 145 10.26 12.63 -14.54
C THR A 145 8.90 12.15 -15.05
N ARG A 146 7.83 12.30 -14.27
CA ARG A 146 6.46 11.83 -14.57
C ARG A 146 6.31 10.32 -14.75
N LEU A 147 7.30 9.52 -14.35
CA LEU A 147 7.16 8.06 -14.27
C LEU A 147 6.14 7.65 -13.20
N LEU A 148 6.00 8.47 -12.13
CA LEU A 148 4.97 8.32 -11.11
C LEU A 148 4.08 9.57 -11.05
N PRO A 149 3.03 9.68 -11.88
CA PRO A 149 2.15 10.85 -11.91
C PRO A 149 1.16 10.84 -10.73
N LEU A 150 1.61 11.27 -9.55
CA LEU A 150 0.82 11.26 -8.31
C LEU A 150 -0.49 12.06 -8.39
N THR A 151 -0.58 13.05 -9.26
CA THR A 151 -1.82 13.84 -9.47
C THR A 151 -2.95 13.02 -10.11
N ALA A 152 -2.61 11.97 -10.84
CA ALA A 152 -3.56 11.09 -11.51
C ALA A 152 -3.71 9.72 -10.84
N ILE A 153 -2.90 9.41 -9.82
CA ILE A 153 -2.80 8.07 -9.23
C ILE A 153 -4.14 7.59 -8.64
N SER A 154 -4.95 8.50 -8.10
CA SER A 154 -6.26 8.19 -7.54
C SER A 154 -7.31 7.73 -8.57
N ARG A 155 -7.04 7.92 -9.86
CA ARG A 155 -7.91 7.48 -10.97
C ARG A 155 -7.63 6.05 -11.42
N LEU A 156 -6.49 5.49 -11.02
CA LEU A 156 -6.10 4.12 -11.34
C LEU A 156 -6.92 3.11 -10.52
N PRO A 157 -7.17 1.90 -11.03
CA PRO A 157 -7.62 0.78 -10.21
C PRO A 157 -6.58 0.43 -9.15
N ASP A 158 -6.98 -0.30 -8.12
CA ASP A 158 -6.11 -0.58 -6.97
C ASP A 158 -4.83 -1.33 -7.37
N GLU A 159 -4.94 -2.30 -8.27
CA GLU A 159 -3.82 -3.04 -8.83
C GLU A 159 -2.83 -2.10 -9.56
N GLY A 160 -3.35 -1.19 -10.37
CA GLY A 160 -2.53 -0.21 -11.10
C GLY A 160 -1.83 0.79 -10.17
N VAL A 161 -2.43 1.14 -9.01
CA VAL A 161 -1.77 1.93 -7.96
C VAL A 161 -0.62 1.12 -7.34
N ILE A 162 -0.88 -0.15 -6.99
CA ILE A 162 0.14 -1.04 -6.40
C ILE A 162 1.32 -1.20 -7.37
N GLU A 163 1.06 -1.56 -8.63
CA GLU A 163 2.08 -1.74 -9.66
C GLU A 163 3.01 -0.52 -9.78
N ARG A 164 2.42 0.68 -9.83
CA ARG A 164 3.20 1.92 -9.92
C ARG A 164 4.01 2.24 -8.67
N LEU A 165 3.45 1.97 -7.49
CA LEU A 165 4.11 2.31 -6.24
C LEU A 165 5.24 1.33 -5.89
N VAL A 166 5.13 0.04 -6.23
CA VAL A 166 6.18 -0.94 -5.94
C VAL A 166 7.42 -0.77 -6.82
N GLU A 167 7.33 -0.01 -7.92
CA GLU A 167 8.50 0.40 -8.70
C GLU A 167 9.41 1.37 -7.93
N VAL A 168 8.88 2.07 -6.92
CA VAL A 168 9.67 2.99 -6.09
C VAL A 168 10.51 2.19 -5.10
N ARG A 169 11.81 2.48 -5.08
CA ARG A 169 12.74 1.83 -4.13
C ARG A 169 12.21 1.93 -2.70
N GLY A 170 12.13 0.79 -2.01
CA GLY A 170 11.71 0.72 -0.61
C GLY A 170 10.21 0.80 -0.39
N ILE A 171 9.39 0.87 -1.44
CA ILE A 171 7.94 0.73 -1.35
C ILE A 171 7.56 -0.69 -1.81
N GLY A 172 7.09 -1.50 -0.87
CA GLY A 172 6.55 -2.82 -1.16
C GLY A 172 5.02 -2.84 -1.26
N PRO A 173 4.44 -4.01 -1.60
CA PRO A 173 2.98 -4.17 -1.71
C PRO A 173 2.23 -3.72 -0.45
N TRP A 174 2.73 -4.05 0.73
CA TRP A 174 2.13 -3.61 1.99
C TRP A 174 2.04 -2.08 2.11
N THR A 175 3.12 -1.35 1.78
CA THR A 175 3.12 0.11 1.83
C THR A 175 2.15 0.71 0.81
N ALA A 176 2.05 0.11 -0.39
CA ALA A 176 1.10 0.52 -1.42
C ALA A 176 -0.36 0.28 -0.96
N GLN A 177 -0.65 -0.84 -0.30
CA GLN A 177 -1.96 -1.14 0.28
C GLN A 177 -2.33 -0.15 1.40
N MET A 178 -1.38 0.22 2.27
CA MET A 178 -1.59 1.27 3.27
C MET A 178 -1.88 2.63 2.62
N PHE A 179 -1.22 2.96 1.52
CA PHE A 179 -1.50 4.18 0.77
C PHE A 179 -2.91 4.16 0.16
N LEU A 180 -3.34 3.04 -0.41
CA LEU A 180 -4.71 2.87 -0.92
C LEU A 180 -5.74 3.11 0.18
N MET A 181 -5.59 2.45 1.34
CA MET A 181 -6.52 2.59 2.47
C MET A 181 -6.47 3.99 3.07
N PHE A 182 -5.31 4.37 3.61
CA PHE A 182 -5.21 5.56 4.46
C PHE A 182 -5.09 6.87 3.69
N ARG A 183 -4.64 6.85 2.44
CA ARG A 183 -4.46 8.07 1.65
C ARG A 183 -5.48 8.24 0.54
N LEU A 184 -5.86 7.17 -0.16
CA LEU A 184 -6.86 7.23 -1.23
C LEU A 184 -8.28 6.91 -0.74
N GLY A 185 -8.45 6.41 0.48
CA GLY A 185 -9.76 6.12 1.05
C GLY A 185 -10.44 4.88 0.48
N ARG A 186 -9.68 3.96 -0.13
CA ARG A 186 -10.23 2.74 -0.73
C ARG A 186 -10.80 1.82 0.33
N LEU A 187 -12.05 1.41 0.16
CA LEU A 187 -12.77 0.58 1.15
C LEU A 187 -12.61 -0.92 0.94
N ASP A 188 -12.06 -1.34 -0.20
CA ASP A 188 -11.96 -2.76 -0.54
C ASP A 188 -10.52 -3.25 -0.73
N VAL A 189 -9.64 -2.86 0.18
CA VAL A 189 -8.23 -3.27 0.20
C VAL A 189 -7.99 -4.20 1.38
N LEU A 190 -7.25 -5.29 1.14
CA LEU A 190 -6.71 -6.18 2.17
C LEU A 190 -5.21 -6.27 2.01
N ALA A 191 -4.48 -6.31 3.11
CA ALA A 191 -3.03 -6.50 3.17
C ALA A 191 -2.71 -7.88 3.80
N PRO A 192 -2.71 -8.98 3.04
CA PRO A 192 -2.60 -10.32 3.61
C PRO A 192 -1.25 -10.57 4.31
N GLY A 193 -0.20 -9.85 3.91
CA GLY A 193 1.12 -9.90 4.54
C GLY A 193 1.24 -9.10 5.85
N ASP A 194 0.18 -8.41 6.28
CA ASP A 194 0.19 -7.64 7.51
C ASP A 194 0.03 -8.55 8.73
N LEU A 195 1.06 -8.56 9.60
CA LEU A 195 1.07 -9.43 10.78
C LEU A 195 -0.02 -9.06 11.81
N GLY A 196 -0.39 -7.78 11.88
CA GLY A 196 -1.49 -7.32 12.73
C GLY A 196 -2.84 -7.84 12.23
N LEU A 197 -3.06 -7.85 10.92
CA LEU A 197 -4.27 -8.43 10.34
C LEU A 197 -4.34 -9.94 10.54
N GLN A 198 -3.23 -10.65 10.38
CA GLN A 198 -3.16 -12.09 10.64
C GLN A 198 -3.47 -12.40 12.13
N GLU A 199 -2.89 -11.64 13.04
CA GLU A 199 -3.17 -11.78 14.48
C GLU A 199 -4.62 -11.41 14.80
N GLY A 200 -5.15 -10.35 14.19
CA GLY A 200 -6.56 -9.96 14.33
C GLY A 200 -7.51 -11.07 13.85
N MET A 201 -7.19 -11.73 12.73
CA MET A 201 -7.96 -12.87 12.24
C MET A 201 -7.87 -14.06 13.21
N ARG A 202 -6.68 -14.35 13.77
CA ARG A 202 -6.52 -15.38 14.78
C ARG A 202 -7.50 -15.18 15.95
N ARG A 203 -7.59 -13.94 16.45
CA ARG A 203 -8.50 -13.58 17.57
C ARG A 203 -9.97 -13.60 17.15
N LEU A 204 -10.27 -13.14 15.94
CA LEU A 204 -11.64 -13.11 15.41
C LEU A 204 -12.25 -14.51 15.29
N ASP A 205 -11.48 -15.44 14.75
CA ASP A 205 -11.93 -16.79 14.42
C ASP A 205 -11.55 -17.81 15.52
N GLY A 206 -10.87 -17.39 16.60
CA GLY A 206 -10.50 -18.25 17.75
C GLY A 206 -9.46 -19.31 17.37
N LEU A 207 -8.54 -19.00 16.45
CA LEU A 207 -7.52 -19.93 16.00
C LEU A 207 -6.41 -20.08 17.05
N GLU A 208 -5.83 -21.27 17.16
CA GLU A 208 -4.68 -21.53 18.03
C GLU A 208 -3.43 -20.82 17.50
N GLU A 209 -3.17 -20.93 16.20
CA GLU A 209 -2.03 -20.33 15.53
C GLU A 209 -2.43 -19.15 14.63
N ARG A 210 -1.47 -18.26 14.40
CA ARG A 210 -1.66 -17.13 13.49
C ARG A 210 -1.72 -17.62 12.04
N PRO A 211 -2.81 -17.30 11.31
CA PRO A 211 -2.96 -17.72 9.93
C PRO A 211 -1.93 -17.04 9.01
N GLY A 212 -1.60 -17.72 7.93
CA GLY A 212 -0.71 -17.19 6.89
C GLY A 212 -1.42 -16.23 5.94
N PRO A 213 -0.64 -15.57 5.05
CA PRO A 213 -1.20 -14.61 4.09
C PRO A 213 -2.29 -15.18 3.18
N ARG A 214 -2.15 -16.44 2.74
CA ARG A 214 -3.14 -17.10 1.86
C ARG A 214 -4.45 -17.34 2.59
N GLU A 215 -4.40 -17.76 3.83
CA GLU A 215 -5.60 -18.00 4.66
C GLU A 215 -6.33 -16.70 4.92
N LEU A 216 -5.61 -15.63 5.28
CA LEU A 216 -6.22 -14.30 5.43
C LEU A 216 -6.81 -13.78 4.11
N GLN A 217 -6.16 -14.00 2.98
CA GLN A 217 -6.69 -13.63 1.66
C GLN A 217 -8.02 -14.33 1.40
N THR A 218 -8.07 -15.65 1.54
CA THR A 218 -9.28 -16.46 1.34
C THR A 218 -10.40 -16.06 2.31
N ARG A 219 -10.05 -15.86 3.59
CA ARG A 219 -11.00 -15.42 4.60
C ARG A 219 -11.60 -14.05 4.27
N GLY A 220 -10.75 -13.17 3.72
CA GLY A 220 -11.10 -11.80 3.34
C GLY A 220 -12.03 -11.66 2.15
N GLU A 221 -12.23 -12.69 1.34
CA GLU A 221 -13.16 -12.67 0.21
C GLU A 221 -14.62 -12.36 0.66
N ARG A 222 -14.99 -12.84 1.85
CA ARG A 222 -16.31 -12.57 2.44
C ARG A 222 -16.54 -11.10 2.78
N TRP A 223 -15.48 -10.32 2.95
CA TRP A 223 -15.56 -8.92 3.37
C TRP A 223 -15.68 -7.94 2.21
N ALA A 224 -15.45 -8.39 0.97
CA ALA A 224 -15.64 -7.54 -0.20
C ALA A 224 -17.09 -7.02 -0.30
N PRO A 225 -17.32 -5.76 -0.69
CA PRO A 225 -16.34 -4.74 -1.08
C PRO A 225 -15.89 -3.83 0.08
N LEU A 226 -15.82 -4.33 1.31
CA LEU A 226 -15.47 -3.56 2.51
C LEU A 226 -14.29 -4.17 3.27
N ARG A 227 -13.31 -4.76 2.54
CA ARG A 227 -12.13 -5.41 3.14
C ARG A 227 -11.31 -4.47 4.02
N SER A 228 -11.26 -3.17 3.71
CA SER A 228 -10.57 -2.17 4.55
C SER A 228 -11.29 -1.90 5.87
N VAL A 229 -12.64 -2.04 5.91
CA VAL A 229 -13.40 -1.95 7.16
C VAL A 229 -13.13 -3.18 8.03
N ALA A 230 -13.08 -4.36 7.42
CA ALA A 230 -12.69 -5.58 8.14
C ALA A 230 -11.25 -5.47 8.67
N ALA A 231 -10.32 -5.00 7.87
CA ALA A 231 -8.93 -4.75 8.29
C ALA A 231 -8.85 -3.82 9.51
N TRP A 232 -9.63 -2.75 9.52
CA TRP A 232 -9.74 -1.87 10.69
C TRP A 232 -10.17 -2.63 11.95
N VAL A 233 -11.22 -3.45 11.85
CA VAL A 233 -11.70 -4.25 12.98
C VAL A 233 -10.62 -5.22 13.47
N LEU A 234 -9.94 -5.90 12.54
CA LEU A 234 -8.87 -6.84 12.89
C LEU A 234 -7.73 -6.16 13.65
N TRP A 235 -7.27 -4.98 13.21
CA TRP A 235 -6.26 -4.23 13.95
C TRP A 235 -6.73 -3.83 15.34
N ARG A 236 -8.00 -3.40 15.52
CA ARG A 236 -8.54 -3.04 16.85
C ARG A 236 -8.60 -4.23 17.78
N LEU A 237 -8.89 -5.43 17.26
CA LEU A 237 -8.86 -6.64 18.09
C LEU A 237 -7.46 -6.94 18.65
N THR A 238 -6.38 -6.48 18.01
CA THR A 238 -5.03 -6.68 18.53
C THR A 238 -4.65 -5.71 19.65
N GLU A 239 -5.45 -4.67 19.88
CA GLU A 239 -5.23 -3.68 20.94
C GLU A 239 -5.99 -4.02 22.24
N GLU A 240 -6.93 -5.00 22.19
CA GLU A 240 -7.60 -5.57 23.35
C GLU A 240 -6.67 -6.59 24.08
#